data_c1ea83bcf9d4ad585f25c22fa6f0c1bf
#
_entry.id   c1ea83bcf9d4ad585f25c22fa6f0c1bf
#
_cell.length_a   1.000
_cell.length_b   1.000
_cell.length_c   1.000
_cell.angle_alpha   90.00
_cell.angle_beta   90.00
_cell.angle_gamma   90.00
#
_symmetry.space_group_name_H-M   'P 1'
#
loop_
_entity.id
_entity.type
_entity.pdbx_description
1 polymer ?
#
loop_
_entity_poly.entity_id
_entity_poly.type
_entity_poly.pdbx_seq_one_letter_code
_entity_poly.pdbx_strand_id
1 'polypeptide(L)'
;MGEYTLNKIEEAIDDLKNGKIVIVVDDEDRENEGDFVTAARNVTPEIINFMATHGRGLICAPLIEDRCDELDLKLMVNDNSALHETPFTVSIDLIGQGVTTGISAPDRAKTILALINPDTKPSDLGKPGHIFPLRARRGGVLRRTGHTEATIDLARLAGFEPAGVLVEIMNEDGSMARLPQLIEIANRFNLKIISIADLVSYRLSHESLIEKEAEVKLPTEFGDFRLIAFKQTTNDQVHLALIKGDFNEKDPVLVRVHSSCMTGDIFGSHRCDCGPQLHASMEMIEKEGKGVIVYMNQEGRGIGLINKLKAYELQEQGLDTVEANLKLGFGMDERDYGIGAQILRFLGISKIKLLTNNPRKRAALIGYGLEIVENIPIEFPSNAHNDFYLKTKRDKLGHFLHNLGH
;
A
#
# COMPACT_ATOMS: atom_id res chain seq x y z
N MET A 1 27.05 -11.65 5.00
CA MET A 1 26.16 -11.65 3.85
C MET A 1 26.76 -10.73 2.81
N GLY A 2 27.00 -11.20 1.57
CA GLY A 2 27.50 -10.34 0.51
C GLY A 2 26.46 -9.26 0.20
N GLU A 3 26.86 -8.02 0.13
CA GLU A 3 26.03 -6.90 -0.27
C GLU A 3 25.70 -7.09 -1.76
N TYR A 4 24.48 -7.53 -2.08
CA TYR A 4 24.02 -7.64 -3.45
C TYR A 4 23.66 -6.24 -3.94
N THR A 5 24.24 -5.82 -5.05
CA THR A 5 23.93 -4.52 -5.65
C THR A 5 22.82 -4.70 -6.67
N LEU A 6 21.65 -4.13 -6.38
CA LEU A 6 20.53 -4.05 -7.32
C LEU A 6 20.77 -2.97 -8.39
N ASN A 7 20.07 -3.07 -9.50
CA ASN A 7 20.15 -2.08 -10.57
C ASN A 7 19.43 -0.77 -10.18
N LYS A 8 19.79 0.33 -10.84
CA LYS A 8 19.09 1.60 -10.69
C LYS A 8 17.72 1.55 -11.38
N ILE A 9 16.77 2.33 -10.86
CA ILE A 9 15.40 2.41 -11.41
C ILE A 9 15.41 2.89 -12.87
N GLU A 10 16.28 3.85 -13.19
CA GLU A 10 16.42 4.36 -14.56
C GLU A 10 16.83 3.27 -15.56
N GLU A 11 17.69 2.33 -15.14
CA GLU A 11 18.10 1.20 -16.00
C GLU A 11 16.94 0.24 -16.29
N ALA A 12 16.09 -0.01 -15.28
CA ALA A 12 14.90 -0.83 -15.45
C ALA A 12 13.85 -0.13 -16.36
N ILE A 13 13.66 1.18 -16.18
CA ILE A 13 12.79 1.99 -17.04
C ILE A 13 13.27 1.93 -18.50
N ASP A 14 14.57 2.06 -18.72
CA ASP A 14 15.15 2.02 -20.08
C ASP A 14 15.01 0.61 -20.70
N ASP A 15 15.17 -0.46 -19.92
CA ASP A 15 14.94 -1.81 -20.41
C ASP A 15 13.47 -2.04 -20.79
N LEU A 16 12.52 -1.54 -19.97
CA LEU A 16 11.09 -1.58 -20.31
C LEU A 16 10.77 -0.81 -21.59
N LYS A 17 11.34 0.41 -21.79
CA LYS A 17 11.19 1.18 -23.05
C LYS A 17 11.67 0.40 -24.27
N ASN A 18 12.67 -0.44 -24.07
CA ASN A 18 13.25 -1.29 -25.13
C ASN A 18 12.55 -2.66 -25.26
N GLY A 19 11.38 -2.86 -24.64
CA GLY A 19 10.58 -4.07 -24.78
C GLY A 19 11.07 -5.27 -23.95
N LYS A 20 11.94 -5.04 -22.96
CA LYS A 20 12.49 -6.12 -22.12
C LYS A 20 11.64 -6.37 -20.87
N ILE A 21 11.95 -7.48 -20.24
CA ILE A 21 11.44 -7.86 -18.91
C ILE A 21 12.45 -7.38 -17.87
N VAL A 22 11.96 -7.01 -16.68
CA VAL A 22 12.76 -6.73 -15.48
C VAL A 22 12.31 -7.62 -14.33
N ILE A 23 13.17 -7.80 -13.33
CA ILE A 23 12.80 -8.45 -12.07
C ILE A 23 12.57 -7.37 -11.03
N VAL A 24 11.45 -7.46 -10.33
CA VAL A 24 11.09 -6.58 -9.22
C VAL A 24 11.02 -7.42 -7.96
N VAL A 25 11.71 -7.00 -6.90
CA VAL A 25 11.69 -7.68 -5.59
C VAL A 25 11.05 -6.78 -4.55
N ASP A 26 10.30 -7.38 -3.64
CA ASP A 26 9.74 -6.68 -2.48
C ASP A 26 10.60 -6.89 -1.22
N ASP A 27 10.12 -6.32 -0.10
CA ASP A 27 10.81 -6.34 1.17
C ASP A 27 10.76 -7.75 1.82
N GLU A 28 11.84 -8.13 2.55
CA GLU A 28 11.91 -9.39 3.30
C GLU A 28 10.81 -9.51 4.36
N ASP A 29 10.36 -8.37 4.91
CA ASP A 29 9.30 -8.31 5.91
C ASP A 29 7.88 -8.35 5.30
N ARG A 30 7.75 -8.38 3.96
CA ARG A 30 6.46 -8.42 3.26
C ARG A 30 6.18 -9.82 2.68
N GLU A 31 6.41 -10.06 1.39
CA GLU A 31 6.26 -11.36 0.72
C GLU A 31 7.63 -12.03 0.55
N ASN A 32 8.69 -11.20 0.47
CA ASN A 32 10.06 -11.61 0.20
C ASN A 32 10.16 -12.41 -1.11
N GLU A 33 9.54 -11.90 -2.16
CA GLU A 33 9.42 -12.56 -3.45
C GLU A 33 9.97 -11.68 -4.58
N GLY A 34 10.08 -12.23 -5.77
CA GLY A 34 10.44 -11.51 -6.98
C GLY A 34 9.59 -11.92 -8.14
N ASP A 35 9.15 -10.93 -8.93
CA ASP A 35 8.34 -11.11 -10.11
C ASP A 35 9.09 -10.70 -11.39
N PHE A 36 8.87 -11.43 -12.48
CA PHE A 36 9.10 -10.87 -13.80
C PHE A 36 8.02 -9.86 -14.13
N VAL A 37 8.44 -8.67 -14.56
CA VAL A 37 7.55 -7.55 -14.86
C VAL A 37 7.86 -6.99 -16.24
N THR A 38 6.81 -6.68 -17.01
CA THR A 38 6.92 -5.88 -18.25
C THR A 38 5.67 -5.02 -18.46
N ALA A 39 5.77 -3.95 -19.26
CA ALA A 39 4.61 -3.16 -19.66
C ALA A 39 3.68 -3.96 -20.59
N ALA A 40 2.36 -3.79 -20.47
CA ALA A 40 1.38 -4.48 -21.33
C ALA A 40 1.61 -4.20 -22.83
N ARG A 41 2.09 -3.00 -23.15
CA ARG A 41 2.46 -2.61 -24.54
C ARG A 41 3.54 -3.50 -25.16
N ASN A 42 4.43 -4.03 -24.35
CA ASN A 42 5.56 -4.84 -24.79
C ASN A 42 5.22 -6.32 -24.97
N VAL A 43 4.01 -6.73 -24.61
CA VAL A 43 3.63 -8.14 -24.55
C VAL A 43 3.61 -8.76 -25.95
N THR A 44 4.33 -9.87 -26.08
CA THR A 44 4.31 -10.76 -27.23
C THR A 44 4.10 -12.21 -26.79
N PRO A 45 3.75 -13.13 -27.70
CA PRO A 45 3.67 -14.55 -27.35
C PRO A 45 4.97 -15.10 -26.75
N GLU A 46 6.14 -14.62 -27.22
CA GLU A 46 7.46 -15.03 -26.73
C GLU A 46 7.67 -14.58 -25.27
N ILE A 47 7.28 -13.34 -24.93
CA ILE A 47 7.35 -12.81 -23.57
C ILE A 47 6.44 -13.61 -22.63
N ILE A 48 5.20 -13.89 -23.03
CA ILE A 48 4.29 -14.71 -22.23
C ILE A 48 4.83 -16.13 -22.04
N ASN A 49 5.40 -16.71 -23.11
CA ASN A 49 6.00 -18.04 -23.02
C ASN A 49 7.24 -18.04 -22.09
N PHE A 50 8.08 -16.99 -22.16
CA PHE A 50 9.22 -16.82 -21.26
C PHE A 50 8.74 -16.74 -19.78
N MET A 51 7.77 -15.89 -19.51
CA MET A 51 7.21 -15.71 -18.18
C MET A 51 6.59 -17.01 -17.63
N ALA A 52 5.82 -17.72 -18.45
CA ALA A 52 5.22 -19.00 -18.07
C ALA A 52 6.28 -20.09 -17.78
N THR A 53 7.36 -20.12 -18.59
CA THR A 53 8.40 -21.16 -18.49
C THR A 53 9.33 -20.90 -17.31
N HIS A 54 9.75 -19.66 -17.10
CA HIS A 54 10.81 -19.31 -16.17
C HIS A 54 10.29 -18.68 -14.87
N GLY A 55 9.11 -18.05 -14.89
CA GLY A 55 8.42 -17.58 -13.68
C GLY A 55 7.71 -18.71 -12.96
N ARG A 56 6.92 -19.50 -13.69
CA ARG A 56 6.12 -20.62 -13.17
C ARG A 56 4.95 -20.22 -12.28
N GLY A 57 4.85 -18.94 -11.90
CA GLY A 57 3.76 -18.36 -11.13
C GLY A 57 2.50 -18.08 -11.94
N LEU A 58 1.59 -17.32 -11.38
CA LEU A 58 0.34 -16.93 -12.01
C LEU A 58 0.55 -15.68 -12.88
N ILE A 59 0.30 -15.78 -14.20
CA ILE A 59 0.38 -14.61 -15.07
C ILE A 59 -0.79 -13.67 -14.78
N CYS A 60 -0.47 -12.52 -14.20
CA CYS A 60 -1.41 -11.48 -13.84
C CYS A 60 -1.21 -10.22 -14.68
N ALA A 61 -2.28 -9.45 -14.83
CA ALA A 61 -2.29 -8.20 -15.61
C ALA A 61 -2.72 -7.01 -14.74
N PRO A 62 -1.79 -6.33 -14.04
CA PRO A 62 -2.08 -5.09 -13.33
C PRO A 62 -2.66 -4.01 -14.22
N LEU A 63 -3.73 -3.35 -13.74
CA LEU A 63 -4.44 -2.24 -14.38
C LEU A 63 -4.78 -1.17 -13.35
N ILE A 64 -4.87 0.08 -13.80
CA ILE A 64 -5.43 1.15 -12.96
C ILE A 64 -6.93 0.94 -12.72
N GLU A 65 -7.41 1.47 -11.60
CA GLU A 65 -8.82 1.36 -11.18
C GLU A 65 -9.78 1.81 -12.29
N ASP A 66 -9.52 2.98 -12.90
CA ASP A 66 -10.40 3.54 -13.94
C ASP A 66 -10.55 2.58 -15.13
N ARG A 67 -9.46 1.94 -15.55
CA ARG A 67 -9.53 0.97 -16.64
C ARG A 67 -10.26 -0.31 -16.26
N CYS A 68 -10.13 -0.75 -15.01
CA CYS A 68 -10.94 -1.86 -14.51
C CYS A 68 -12.44 -1.52 -14.53
N ASP A 69 -12.81 -0.29 -14.16
CA ASP A 69 -14.20 0.16 -14.16
C ASP A 69 -14.76 0.28 -15.60
N GLU A 70 -13.99 0.86 -16.55
CA GLU A 70 -14.36 0.94 -17.96
C GLU A 70 -14.64 -0.44 -18.58
N LEU A 71 -13.84 -1.46 -18.20
CA LEU A 71 -13.96 -2.83 -18.69
C LEU A 71 -14.90 -3.71 -17.85
N ASP A 72 -15.62 -3.14 -16.87
CA ASP A 72 -16.48 -3.86 -15.91
C ASP A 72 -15.77 -5.07 -15.27
N LEU A 73 -14.51 -4.88 -14.87
CA LEU A 73 -13.71 -5.88 -14.17
C LEU A 73 -13.93 -5.76 -12.66
N LYS A 74 -14.92 -6.48 -12.17
CA LYS A 74 -15.24 -6.52 -10.74
C LYS A 74 -14.23 -7.35 -9.95
N LEU A 75 -14.04 -7.01 -8.69
CA LEU A 75 -13.24 -7.84 -7.79
C LEU A 75 -13.79 -9.27 -7.77
N MET A 76 -12.89 -10.25 -7.71
CA MET A 76 -13.21 -11.67 -7.70
C MET A 76 -14.06 -12.05 -6.48
N VAL A 77 -13.81 -11.38 -5.36
CA VAL A 77 -14.54 -11.54 -4.10
C VAL A 77 -14.89 -10.17 -3.52
N ASN A 78 -16.01 -10.07 -2.84
CA ASN A 78 -16.40 -8.87 -2.11
C ASN A 78 -15.64 -8.75 -0.79
N ASP A 79 -15.26 -9.89 -0.21
CA ASP A 79 -14.57 -10.01 1.06
C ASP A 79 -13.21 -10.69 0.82
N ASN A 80 -12.14 -9.88 0.80
CA ASN A 80 -10.79 -10.37 0.56
C ASN A 80 -10.11 -10.73 1.88
N SER A 81 -10.05 -12.03 2.17
CA SER A 81 -9.40 -12.58 3.36
C SER A 81 -7.93 -12.95 3.17
N ALA A 82 -7.34 -12.65 1.99
CA ALA A 82 -5.93 -12.94 1.72
C ALA A 82 -5.01 -12.08 2.58
N LEU A 83 -3.88 -12.64 3.00
CA LEU A 83 -2.92 -11.99 3.92
C LEU A 83 -2.47 -10.60 3.44
N HIS A 84 -2.22 -10.45 2.14
CA HIS A 84 -1.77 -9.22 1.50
C HIS A 84 -2.86 -8.49 0.71
N GLU A 85 -4.10 -8.97 0.80
CA GLU A 85 -5.29 -8.37 0.19
C GLU A 85 -5.11 -8.10 -1.32
N THR A 86 -4.42 -9.01 -2.05
CA THR A 86 -4.16 -8.86 -3.48
C THR A 86 -5.48 -8.69 -4.25
N PRO A 87 -5.65 -7.58 -4.97
CA PRO A 87 -6.94 -7.17 -5.51
C PRO A 87 -7.24 -7.85 -6.85
N PHE A 88 -7.43 -9.16 -6.83
CA PHE A 88 -7.83 -9.93 -8.00
C PHE A 88 -9.21 -9.49 -8.49
N THR A 89 -9.32 -9.24 -9.79
CA THR A 89 -10.61 -9.15 -10.47
C THR A 89 -11.01 -10.52 -11.03
N VAL A 90 -12.22 -10.62 -11.55
CA VAL A 90 -12.63 -11.79 -12.34
C VAL A 90 -11.63 -12.04 -13.47
N SER A 91 -11.24 -13.30 -13.69
CA SER A 91 -10.35 -13.68 -14.79
C SER A 91 -11.05 -13.55 -16.15
N ILE A 92 -10.28 -13.29 -17.20
CA ILE A 92 -10.81 -12.95 -18.52
C ILE A 92 -10.05 -13.65 -19.65
N ASP A 93 -10.73 -13.74 -20.81
CA ASP A 93 -10.13 -14.00 -22.12
C ASP A 93 -10.77 -13.06 -23.15
N LEU A 94 -10.00 -12.63 -24.16
CA LEU A 94 -10.54 -11.88 -25.30
C LEU A 94 -11.43 -12.81 -26.14
N ILE A 95 -12.62 -12.35 -26.49
CA ILE A 95 -13.56 -13.06 -27.35
C ILE A 95 -13.26 -12.78 -28.83
N GLY A 96 -13.12 -13.82 -29.63
CA GLY A 96 -12.86 -13.67 -31.07
C GLY A 96 -11.44 -13.27 -31.37
N GLN A 97 -11.20 -12.51 -32.43
CA GLN A 97 -9.90 -12.02 -32.90
C GLN A 97 -8.81 -13.12 -33.01
N GLY A 98 -9.26 -14.37 -33.30
CA GLY A 98 -8.37 -15.53 -33.41
C GLY A 98 -7.83 -16.05 -32.08
N VAL A 99 -8.47 -15.72 -30.95
CA VAL A 99 -8.30 -16.38 -29.66
C VAL A 99 -9.04 -17.70 -29.71
N THR A 100 -8.40 -18.78 -29.26
CA THR A 100 -8.99 -20.13 -29.25
C THR A 100 -9.53 -20.48 -27.87
N THR A 101 -8.75 -21.19 -27.05
CA THR A 101 -9.15 -21.57 -25.68
C THR A 101 -8.74 -20.55 -24.63
N GLY A 102 -7.93 -19.55 -24.99
CA GLY A 102 -7.44 -18.49 -24.08
C GLY A 102 -6.12 -18.80 -23.39
N ILE A 103 -5.75 -20.07 -23.19
CA ILE A 103 -4.58 -20.45 -22.35
C ILE A 103 -3.24 -20.37 -23.09
N SER A 104 -3.22 -20.45 -24.43
CA SER A 104 -1.96 -20.42 -25.18
C SER A 104 -1.23 -19.07 -25.01
N ALA A 105 0.09 -19.06 -25.17
CA ALA A 105 0.85 -17.80 -25.08
C ALA A 105 0.36 -16.74 -26.08
N PRO A 106 0.05 -17.07 -27.35
CA PRO A 106 -0.58 -16.13 -28.27
C PRO A 106 -1.95 -15.62 -27.82
N ASP A 107 -2.81 -16.47 -27.25
CA ASP A 107 -4.13 -16.07 -26.79
C ASP A 107 -4.04 -15.14 -25.59
N ARG A 108 -3.19 -15.47 -24.61
CA ARG A 108 -2.94 -14.62 -23.45
C ARG A 108 -2.34 -13.28 -23.84
N ALA A 109 -1.39 -13.24 -24.78
CA ALA A 109 -0.82 -12.00 -25.29
C ALA A 109 -1.90 -11.10 -25.93
N LYS A 110 -2.79 -11.66 -26.75
CA LYS A 110 -3.91 -10.91 -27.35
C LYS A 110 -4.87 -10.36 -26.28
N THR A 111 -5.19 -11.16 -25.28
CA THR A 111 -6.06 -10.74 -24.15
C THR A 111 -5.44 -9.57 -23.39
N ILE A 112 -4.14 -9.63 -23.09
CA ILE A 112 -3.44 -8.56 -22.38
C ILE A 112 -3.38 -7.27 -23.22
N LEU A 113 -3.06 -7.38 -24.51
CA LEU A 113 -3.04 -6.23 -25.43
C LEU A 113 -4.43 -5.58 -25.56
N ALA A 114 -5.51 -6.37 -25.52
CA ALA A 114 -6.87 -5.84 -25.51
C ALA A 114 -7.18 -4.98 -24.27
N LEU A 115 -6.56 -5.26 -23.12
CA LEU A 115 -6.76 -4.47 -21.89
C LEU A 115 -6.31 -3.01 -22.04
N ILE A 116 -5.29 -2.75 -22.86
CA ILE A 116 -4.77 -1.39 -23.10
C ILE A 116 -5.33 -0.73 -24.36
N ASN A 117 -6.08 -1.46 -25.17
CA ASN A 117 -6.72 -0.89 -26.36
C ASN A 117 -7.95 -0.08 -25.93
N PRO A 118 -8.03 1.23 -26.21
CA PRO A 118 -9.15 2.08 -25.81
C PRO A 118 -10.48 1.65 -26.43
N ASP A 119 -10.47 0.98 -27.56
CA ASP A 119 -11.69 0.52 -28.25
C ASP A 119 -12.28 -0.76 -27.66
N THR A 120 -11.55 -1.46 -26.78
CA THR A 120 -12.03 -2.68 -26.13
C THR A 120 -13.17 -2.38 -25.18
N LYS A 121 -14.27 -3.11 -25.35
CA LYS A 121 -15.51 -3.00 -24.55
C LYS A 121 -15.63 -4.18 -23.58
N PRO A 122 -16.41 -4.03 -22.49
CA PRO A 122 -16.69 -5.15 -21.58
C PRO A 122 -17.23 -6.41 -22.25
N SER A 123 -18.00 -6.26 -23.34
CA SER A 123 -18.54 -7.37 -24.14
C SER A 123 -17.52 -8.15 -24.93
N ASP A 124 -16.30 -7.59 -25.12
CA ASP A 124 -15.23 -8.25 -25.86
C ASP A 124 -14.42 -9.20 -24.98
N LEU A 125 -14.71 -9.20 -23.67
CA LEU A 125 -14.03 -9.98 -22.64
C LEU A 125 -14.92 -11.08 -22.08
N GLY A 126 -14.55 -12.33 -22.37
CA GLY A 126 -15.17 -13.52 -21.76
C GLY A 126 -14.76 -13.64 -20.29
N LYS A 127 -15.70 -13.99 -19.42
CA LYS A 127 -15.52 -14.18 -17.97
C LYS A 127 -16.14 -15.52 -17.55
N PRO A 128 -15.43 -16.43 -16.86
CA PRO A 128 -14.01 -16.37 -16.52
C PRO A 128 -13.10 -16.69 -17.71
N GLY A 129 -11.79 -16.47 -17.54
CA GLY A 129 -10.75 -16.76 -18.53
C GLY A 129 -9.40 -17.11 -17.89
N HIS A 130 -8.31 -16.95 -18.64
CA HIS A 130 -6.97 -17.40 -18.26
C HIS A 130 -5.98 -16.25 -17.97
N ILE A 131 -6.41 -14.99 -18.06
CA ILE A 131 -5.68 -13.82 -17.59
C ILE A 131 -6.36 -13.29 -16.33
N PHE A 132 -5.57 -12.94 -15.33
CA PHE A 132 -6.01 -12.47 -14.02
C PHE A 132 -5.67 -10.99 -13.86
N PRO A 133 -6.60 -10.07 -14.18
CA PRO A 133 -6.35 -8.66 -13.96
C PRO A 133 -6.29 -8.35 -12.47
N LEU A 134 -5.36 -7.44 -12.11
CA LEU A 134 -5.18 -6.92 -10.75
C LEU A 134 -5.50 -5.43 -10.74
N ARG A 135 -6.37 -5.01 -9.82
CA ARG A 135 -6.81 -3.62 -9.68
C ARG A 135 -5.81 -2.84 -8.81
N ALA A 136 -4.86 -2.15 -9.44
CA ALA A 136 -3.86 -1.36 -8.72
C ALA A 136 -4.47 -0.16 -8.00
N ARG A 137 -3.96 0.17 -6.80
CA ARG A 137 -4.38 1.35 -6.06
C ARG A 137 -3.92 2.64 -6.75
N ARG A 138 -4.78 3.68 -6.80
CA ARG A 138 -4.39 5.02 -7.28
C ARG A 138 -3.21 5.54 -6.47
N GLY A 139 -2.19 6.08 -7.16
CA GLY A 139 -0.94 6.52 -6.53
C GLY A 139 0.18 5.48 -6.56
N GLY A 140 -0.09 4.24 -7.02
CA GLY A 140 0.92 3.20 -7.25
C GLY A 140 1.68 2.82 -5.99
N VAL A 141 3.01 2.59 -6.10
CA VAL A 141 3.85 2.18 -4.95
C VAL A 141 3.88 3.20 -3.81
N LEU A 142 3.53 4.46 -4.08
CA LEU A 142 3.40 5.48 -3.03
C LEU A 142 2.14 5.29 -2.17
N ARG A 143 1.23 4.39 -2.55
CA ARG A 143 0.02 4.02 -1.81
C ARG A 143 0.09 2.59 -1.25
N ARG A 144 0.61 1.65 -2.02
CA ARG A 144 0.79 0.25 -1.64
C ARG A 144 2.09 -0.28 -2.25
N THR A 145 3.02 -0.70 -1.41
CA THR A 145 4.35 -1.19 -1.81
C THR A 145 4.29 -2.65 -2.31
N GLY A 146 3.46 -2.91 -3.32
CA GLY A 146 3.26 -4.24 -3.91
C GLY A 146 3.69 -4.32 -5.38
N HIS A 147 3.93 -5.55 -5.88
CA HIS A 147 4.32 -5.82 -7.26
C HIS A 147 3.27 -5.31 -8.27
N THR A 148 1.98 -5.36 -7.92
CA THR A 148 0.87 -4.81 -8.73
C THR A 148 1.08 -3.32 -9.01
N GLU A 149 1.32 -2.53 -7.97
CA GLU A 149 1.54 -1.10 -8.06
C GLU A 149 2.88 -0.77 -8.71
N ALA A 150 3.94 -1.55 -8.41
CA ALA A 150 5.25 -1.40 -9.03
C ALA A 150 5.17 -1.58 -10.55
N THR A 151 4.42 -2.55 -11.02
CA THR A 151 4.22 -2.82 -12.45
C THR A 151 3.56 -1.64 -13.17
N ILE A 152 2.50 -1.07 -12.58
CA ILE A 152 1.81 0.12 -13.13
C ILE A 152 2.75 1.33 -13.19
N ASP A 153 3.49 1.57 -12.12
CA ASP A 153 4.41 2.72 -12.05
C ASP A 153 5.55 2.60 -13.04
N LEU A 154 6.15 1.43 -13.16
CA LEU A 154 7.22 1.18 -14.12
C LEU A 154 6.73 1.36 -15.56
N ALA A 155 5.53 0.86 -15.90
CA ALA A 155 4.94 1.08 -17.22
C ALA A 155 4.72 2.56 -17.51
N ARG A 156 4.16 3.31 -16.54
CA ARG A 156 3.95 4.76 -16.65
C ARG A 156 5.25 5.55 -16.77
N LEU A 157 6.26 5.22 -15.94
CA LEU A 157 7.58 5.85 -15.99
C LEU A 157 8.33 5.55 -17.30
N ALA A 158 8.06 4.40 -17.91
CA ALA A 158 8.56 4.07 -19.26
C ALA A 158 7.80 4.81 -20.39
N GLY A 159 6.72 5.56 -20.08
CA GLY A 159 5.93 6.32 -21.06
C GLY A 159 4.84 5.50 -21.76
N PHE A 160 4.47 4.36 -21.20
CA PHE A 160 3.40 3.50 -21.69
C PHE A 160 2.09 3.70 -20.91
N GLU A 161 1.03 3.07 -21.40
CA GLU A 161 -0.22 2.96 -20.64
C GLU A 161 0.07 2.32 -19.27
N PRO A 162 -0.57 2.82 -18.19
CA PRO A 162 -0.36 2.29 -16.85
C PRO A 162 -1.04 0.91 -16.68
N ALA A 163 -0.46 -0.06 -17.37
CA ALA A 163 -0.85 -1.45 -17.41
C ALA A 163 0.38 -2.32 -17.67
N GLY A 164 0.43 -3.49 -17.09
CA GLY A 164 1.54 -4.40 -17.30
C GLY A 164 1.19 -5.86 -17.12
N VAL A 165 2.22 -6.67 -17.12
CA VAL A 165 2.16 -8.10 -16.83
C VAL A 165 3.20 -8.42 -15.77
N LEU A 166 2.82 -9.25 -14.84
CA LEU A 166 3.72 -9.81 -13.85
C LEU A 166 3.48 -11.31 -13.70
N VAL A 167 4.49 -12.01 -13.21
CA VAL A 167 4.43 -13.41 -12.79
C VAL A 167 5.47 -13.66 -11.71
N GLU A 168 5.07 -14.32 -10.65
CA GLU A 168 5.96 -14.70 -9.56
C GLU A 168 7.03 -15.67 -10.05
N ILE A 169 8.25 -15.58 -9.49
CA ILE A 169 9.38 -16.45 -9.86
C ILE A 169 9.54 -17.55 -8.82
N MET A 170 9.33 -18.77 -9.25
CA MET A 170 9.54 -19.98 -8.45
C MET A 170 10.79 -20.75 -8.90
N ASN A 171 11.43 -21.43 -7.96
CA ASN A 171 12.47 -22.40 -8.20
C ASN A 171 11.92 -23.65 -8.94
N GLU A 172 12.81 -24.50 -9.44
CA GLU A 172 12.41 -25.72 -10.16
C GLU A 172 11.68 -26.74 -9.28
N ASP A 173 11.91 -26.68 -7.97
CA ASP A 173 11.23 -27.51 -6.98
C ASP A 173 9.85 -26.99 -6.56
N GLY A 174 9.42 -25.83 -7.11
CA GLY A 174 8.16 -25.16 -6.80
C GLY A 174 8.19 -24.23 -5.59
N SER A 175 9.31 -24.11 -4.87
CA SER A 175 9.48 -23.10 -3.82
C SER A 175 9.66 -21.71 -4.40
N MET A 176 9.35 -20.65 -3.63
CA MET A 176 9.56 -19.28 -4.09
C MET A 176 11.05 -18.95 -4.20
N ALA A 177 11.46 -18.35 -5.33
CA ALA A 177 12.81 -17.84 -5.47
C ALA A 177 13.01 -16.61 -4.58
N ARG A 178 14.12 -16.60 -3.82
CA ARG A 178 14.52 -15.48 -2.97
C ARG A 178 15.66 -14.70 -3.60
N LEU A 179 16.03 -13.56 -3.04
CA LEU A 179 17.00 -12.64 -3.63
C LEU A 179 18.27 -13.32 -4.19
N PRO A 180 18.92 -14.28 -3.52
CA PRO A 180 20.09 -14.96 -4.10
C PRO A 180 19.80 -15.68 -5.42
N GLN A 181 18.70 -16.46 -5.49
CA GLN A 181 18.28 -17.15 -6.71
C GLN A 181 17.81 -16.17 -7.79
N LEU A 182 17.11 -15.08 -7.40
CA LEU A 182 16.67 -14.05 -8.34
C LEU A 182 17.83 -13.34 -9.02
N ILE A 183 18.94 -13.14 -8.32
CA ILE A 183 20.17 -12.59 -8.90
C ILE A 183 20.81 -13.56 -9.91
N GLU A 184 20.83 -14.86 -9.59
CA GLU A 184 21.30 -15.87 -10.54
C GLU A 184 20.44 -15.90 -11.80
N ILE A 185 19.12 -15.79 -11.66
CA ILE A 185 18.16 -15.72 -12.78
C ILE A 185 18.37 -14.43 -13.57
N ALA A 186 18.54 -13.27 -12.91
CA ALA A 186 18.83 -12.00 -13.54
C ALA A 186 20.11 -12.08 -14.40
N ASN A 187 21.18 -12.64 -13.85
CA ASN A 187 22.44 -12.85 -14.56
C ASN A 187 22.29 -13.82 -15.74
N ARG A 188 21.59 -14.93 -15.54
CA ARG A 188 21.36 -15.96 -16.58
C ARG A 188 20.66 -15.39 -17.80
N PHE A 189 19.68 -14.53 -17.61
CA PHE A 189 18.87 -13.96 -18.69
C PHE A 189 19.24 -12.52 -19.04
N ASN A 190 20.29 -11.97 -18.42
CA ASN A 190 20.72 -10.58 -18.58
C ASN A 190 19.58 -9.57 -18.37
N LEU A 191 18.85 -9.77 -17.26
CA LEU A 191 17.74 -8.91 -16.82
C LEU A 191 18.20 -7.94 -15.73
N LYS A 192 17.57 -6.77 -15.70
CA LYS A 192 17.71 -5.86 -14.55
C LYS A 192 16.86 -6.33 -13.39
N ILE A 193 17.40 -6.19 -12.17
CA ILE A 193 16.72 -6.49 -10.92
C ILE A 193 16.70 -5.24 -10.03
N ILE A 194 15.52 -4.83 -9.60
CA ILE A 194 15.27 -3.64 -8.78
C ILE A 194 14.39 -3.99 -7.58
N SER A 195 14.43 -3.15 -6.53
CA SER A 195 13.52 -3.28 -5.40
C SER A 195 12.35 -2.31 -5.48
N ILE A 196 11.21 -2.69 -4.87
CA ILE A 196 10.07 -1.78 -4.68
C ILE A 196 10.48 -0.61 -3.78
N ALA A 197 11.33 -0.83 -2.78
CA ALA A 197 11.83 0.23 -1.90
C ALA A 197 12.61 1.30 -2.68
N ASP A 198 13.47 0.90 -3.64
CA ASP A 198 14.17 1.85 -4.51
C ASP A 198 13.21 2.59 -5.44
N LEU A 199 12.19 1.90 -5.97
CA LEU A 199 11.15 2.53 -6.79
C LEU A 199 10.33 3.56 -5.99
N VAL A 200 9.99 3.27 -4.74
CA VAL A 200 9.36 4.23 -3.82
C VAL A 200 10.26 5.45 -3.63
N SER A 201 11.54 5.23 -3.32
CA SER A 201 12.52 6.31 -3.13
C SER A 201 12.69 7.16 -4.39
N TYR A 202 12.75 6.53 -5.56
CA TYR A 202 12.81 7.19 -6.85
C TYR A 202 11.57 8.08 -7.08
N ARG A 203 10.36 7.54 -6.88
CA ARG A 203 9.12 8.29 -7.04
C ARG A 203 8.99 9.43 -6.02
N LEU A 204 9.35 9.20 -4.74
CA LEU A 204 9.33 10.24 -3.71
C LEU A 204 10.29 11.41 -4.00
N SER A 205 11.36 11.17 -4.76
CA SER A 205 12.29 12.23 -5.18
C SER A 205 11.80 13.03 -6.40
N HIS A 206 10.84 12.48 -7.17
CA HIS A 206 10.36 13.07 -8.42
C HIS A 206 8.89 13.48 -8.38
N GLU A 207 8.09 12.92 -7.46
CA GLU A 207 6.65 13.11 -7.39
C GLU A 207 6.19 13.36 -5.95
N SER A 208 5.09 14.10 -5.77
CA SER A 208 4.39 14.25 -4.50
C SER A 208 2.90 14.00 -4.68
N LEU A 209 2.30 13.20 -3.79
CA LEU A 209 0.85 13.01 -3.71
C LEU A 209 0.18 13.99 -2.74
N ILE A 210 0.94 14.96 -2.23
CA ILE A 210 0.46 15.99 -1.29
C ILE A 210 0.86 17.39 -1.76
N GLU A 211 -0.03 18.33 -1.55
CA GLU A 211 0.19 19.76 -1.75
C GLU A 211 -0.05 20.49 -0.42
N LYS A 212 0.87 21.38 -0.04
CA LYS A 212 0.69 22.24 1.12
C LYS A 212 -0.28 23.36 0.75
N GLU A 213 -1.40 23.44 1.47
CA GLU A 213 -2.45 24.44 1.21
C GLU A 213 -2.40 25.64 2.16
N ALA A 214 -2.14 25.39 3.43
CA ALA A 214 -2.15 26.43 4.45
C ALA A 214 -1.20 26.15 5.60
N GLU A 215 -0.75 27.20 6.27
CA GLU A 215 0.02 27.11 7.51
C GLU A 215 -0.40 28.21 8.46
N VAL A 216 -0.68 27.83 9.72
CA VAL A 216 -1.12 28.77 10.77
C VAL A 216 -0.53 28.40 12.13
N LYS A 217 -0.53 29.35 13.06
CA LYS A 217 -0.29 29.07 14.49
C LYS A 217 -1.58 28.56 15.11
N LEU A 218 -1.48 27.50 15.89
CA LEU A 218 -2.60 26.87 16.57
C LEU A 218 -2.31 26.80 18.09
N PRO A 219 -2.75 27.78 18.88
CA PRO A 219 -2.72 27.64 20.34
C PRO A 219 -3.77 26.61 20.76
N THR A 220 -3.41 25.70 21.65
CA THR A 220 -4.28 24.65 22.18
C THR A 220 -4.11 24.53 23.70
N GLU A 221 -5.01 23.81 24.37
CA GLU A 221 -4.86 23.50 25.81
C GLU A 221 -3.64 22.62 26.11
N PHE A 222 -3.09 21.93 25.07
CA PHE A 222 -1.91 21.06 25.18
C PHE A 222 -0.61 21.78 24.80
N GLY A 223 -0.65 23.05 24.41
CA GLY A 223 0.49 23.85 23.99
C GLY A 223 0.27 24.54 22.65
N ASP A 224 1.28 25.29 22.24
CA ASP A 224 1.29 26.05 20.98
C ASP A 224 1.95 25.22 19.87
N PHE A 225 1.20 24.98 18.81
CA PHE A 225 1.67 24.24 17.64
C PHE A 225 1.62 25.11 16.36
N ARG A 226 2.42 24.74 15.39
CA ARG A 226 2.27 25.18 14.01
C ARG A 226 1.45 24.12 13.29
N LEU A 227 0.35 24.51 12.67
CA LEU A 227 -0.54 23.64 11.94
C LEU A 227 -0.36 23.85 10.44
N ILE A 228 -0.09 22.76 9.71
CA ILE A 228 -0.04 22.75 8.25
C ILE A 228 -1.14 21.85 7.71
N ALA A 229 -1.89 22.35 6.72
CA ALA A 229 -2.85 21.57 5.97
C ALA A 229 -2.24 21.08 4.65
N PHE A 230 -2.39 19.80 4.37
CA PHE A 230 -1.98 19.15 3.14
C PHE A 230 -3.18 18.57 2.41
N LYS A 231 -3.35 18.94 1.14
CA LYS A 231 -4.32 18.32 0.25
C LYS A 231 -3.69 17.11 -0.42
N GLN A 232 -4.41 16.00 -0.47
CA GLN A 232 -4.01 14.83 -1.22
C GLN A 232 -4.44 14.99 -2.69
N THR A 233 -3.50 14.81 -3.64
CA THR A 233 -3.75 15.03 -5.07
C THR A 233 -4.62 13.96 -5.73
N THR A 234 -4.78 12.80 -5.08
CA THR A 234 -5.50 11.64 -5.66
C THR A 234 -6.98 11.57 -5.28
N ASN A 235 -7.45 12.31 -4.25
CA ASN A 235 -8.82 12.19 -3.74
C ASN A 235 -9.36 13.41 -2.98
N ASP A 236 -8.74 14.57 -3.10
CA ASP A 236 -9.13 15.84 -2.42
C ASP A 236 -9.22 15.76 -0.88
N GLN A 237 -8.76 14.70 -0.23
CA GLN A 237 -8.70 14.63 1.23
C GLN A 237 -7.68 15.63 1.78
N VAL A 238 -8.00 16.21 2.94
CA VAL A 238 -7.10 17.12 3.65
C VAL A 238 -6.56 16.42 4.89
N HIS A 239 -5.23 16.41 5.01
CA HIS A 239 -4.51 15.91 6.17
C HIS A 239 -3.82 17.06 6.89
N LEU A 240 -3.57 16.91 8.18
CA LEU A 240 -3.00 17.98 9.01
C LEU A 240 -1.68 17.52 9.64
N ALA A 241 -0.74 18.44 9.76
CA ALA A 241 0.45 18.24 10.58
C ALA A 241 0.50 19.31 11.68
N LEU A 242 0.49 18.85 12.95
CA LEU A 242 0.75 19.69 14.11
C LEU A 242 2.23 19.57 14.46
N ILE A 243 2.94 20.68 14.45
CA ILE A 243 4.39 20.73 14.54
C ILE A 243 4.78 21.56 15.75
N LYS A 244 5.68 21.04 16.58
CA LYS A 244 6.32 21.75 17.69
C LYS A 244 7.81 21.83 17.43
N GLY A 245 8.38 23.01 17.65
CA GLY A 245 9.83 23.24 17.51
C GLY A 245 10.36 23.13 16.08
N ASP A 246 11.67 23.27 15.96
CA ASP A 246 12.42 23.07 14.72
C ASP A 246 13.29 21.82 14.83
N PHE A 247 13.51 21.16 13.72
CA PHE A 247 14.33 19.96 13.66
C PHE A 247 15.20 19.93 12.40
N ASN A 248 16.37 19.31 12.53
CA ASN A 248 17.27 19.08 11.42
C ASN A 248 17.00 17.69 10.83
N GLU A 249 17.28 17.51 9.55
CA GLU A 249 17.04 16.26 8.81
C GLU A 249 17.65 15.01 9.48
N LYS A 250 18.76 15.16 10.23
CA LYS A 250 19.46 14.05 10.90
C LYS A 250 18.96 13.75 12.31
N ASP A 251 18.16 14.64 12.89
CA ASP A 251 17.68 14.49 14.26
C ASP A 251 16.52 13.50 14.32
N PRO A 252 16.52 12.55 15.27
CA PRO A 252 15.32 11.77 15.55
C PRO A 252 14.20 12.66 16.07
N VAL A 253 13.05 12.64 15.40
CA VAL A 253 11.87 13.46 15.76
C VAL A 253 10.80 12.60 16.38
N LEU A 254 10.18 13.07 17.48
CA LEU A 254 9.03 12.41 18.09
C LEU A 254 7.81 12.56 17.17
N VAL A 255 7.26 11.44 16.71
CA VAL A 255 6.20 11.43 15.69
C VAL A 255 5.01 10.58 16.11
N ARG A 256 3.82 11.11 15.94
CA ARG A 256 2.57 10.37 15.94
C ARG A 256 1.90 10.47 14.58
N VAL A 257 1.65 9.36 13.92
CA VAL A 257 0.73 9.31 12.79
C VAL A 257 -0.62 8.87 13.33
N HIS A 258 -1.57 9.79 13.43
CA HIS A 258 -2.90 9.58 14.02
C HIS A 258 -3.96 9.52 12.93
N SER A 259 -4.73 8.45 12.85
CA SER A 259 -5.90 8.38 11.95
C SER A 259 -7.10 8.98 12.67
N SER A 260 -7.82 9.87 12.02
CA SER A 260 -8.99 10.56 12.58
C SER A 260 -10.01 9.59 13.17
N CYS A 261 -10.58 9.97 14.27
CA CYS A 261 -11.64 9.25 14.96
C CYS A 261 -12.62 10.24 15.56
N MET A 262 -13.58 10.74 14.77
CA MET A 262 -14.51 11.78 15.18
C MET A 262 -15.19 11.46 16.53
N THR A 263 -15.60 10.21 16.73
CA THR A 263 -16.24 9.80 17.97
C THR A 263 -15.31 9.84 19.18
N GLY A 264 -14.04 9.46 19.01
CA GLY A 264 -13.04 9.47 20.07
C GLY A 264 -12.39 10.84 20.25
N ASP A 265 -11.93 11.45 19.16
CA ASP A 265 -11.13 12.67 19.22
C ASP A 265 -11.96 13.93 19.55
N ILE A 266 -13.24 13.98 19.08
CA ILE A 266 -14.12 15.15 19.28
C ILE A 266 -15.15 14.89 20.38
N PHE A 267 -15.83 13.73 20.35
CA PHE A 267 -16.94 13.45 21.27
C PHE A 267 -16.52 12.70 22.54
N GLY A 268 -15.22 12.37 22.69
CA GLY A 268 -14.71 11.69 23.89
C GLY A 268 -15.33 10.30 24.12
N SER A 269 -15.64 9.56 23.03
CA SER A 269 -16.25 8.24 23.13
C SER A 269 -15.39 7.27 23.91
N HIS A 270 -15.98 6.58 24.87
CA HIS A 270 -15.34 5.51 25.64
C HIS A 270 -15.23 4.18 24.89
N ARG A 271 -15.74 4.06 23.66
CA ARG A 271 -15.63 2.84 22.81
C ARG A 271 -14.22 2.60 22.27
N CYS A 272 -13.34 3.60 22.32
CA CYS A 272 -11.96 3.49 21.82
C CYS A 272 -11.01 4.30 22.71
N ASP A 273 -9.72 4.19 22.40
CA ASP A 273 -8.62 4.88 23.05
C ASP A 273 -8.03 6.04 22.18
N CYS A 274 -8.71 6.44 21.09
CA CYS A 274 -8.17 7.39 20.12
C CYS A 274 -7.97 8.79 20.71
N GLY A 275 -8.99 9.39 21.31
CA GLY A 275 -8.90 10.70 21.94
C GLY A 275 -7.80 10.80 23.00
N PRO A 276 -7.77 9.93 24.00
CA PRO A 276 -6.66 9.86 24.97
C PRO A 276 -5.28 9.73 24.32
N GLN A 277 -5.14 8.91 23.28
CA GLN A 277 -3.87 8.78 22.56
C GLN A 277 -3.47 10.06 21.82
N LEU A 278 -4.42 10.80 21.24
CA LEU A 278 -4.16 12.07 20.58
C LEU A 278 -3.67 13.10 21.59
N HIS A 279 -4.41 13.29 22.69
CA HIS A 279 -4.09 14.26 23.75
C HIS A 279 -2.73 13.95 24.39
N ALA A 280 -2.48 12.71 24.78
CA ALA A 280 -1.17 12.32 25.32
C ALA A 280 -0.03 12.52 24.34
N SER A 281 -0.26 12.28 23.02
CA SER A 281 0.76 12.58 22.02
C SER A 281 1.09 14.07 21.93
N MET A 282 0.07 14.95 22.07
CA MET A 282 0.27 16.41 22.10
C MET A 282 1.07 16.83 23.34
N GLU A 283 0.71 16.32 24.52
CA GLU A 283 1.41 16.57 25.79
C GLU A 283 2.87 16.08 25.74
N MET A 284 3.12 14.87 25.21
CA MET A 284 4.47 14.33 25.07
C MET A 284 5.34 15.17 24.15
N ILE A 285 4.79 15.63 23.03
CA ILE A 285 5.49 16.49 22.07
C ILE A 285 5.74 17.89 22.66
N GLU A 286 4.78 18.44 23.38
CA GLU A 286 4.95 19.72 24.10
C GLU A 286 6.08 19.61 25.12
N LYS A 287 6.11 18.53 25.91
CA LYS A 287 7.16 18.27 26.91
C LYS A 287 8.53 18.05 26.30
N GLU A 288 8.63 17.34 25.15
CA GLU A 288 9.88 17.14 24.40
C GLU A 288 10.37 18.45 23.77
N GLY A 289 9.47 19.43 23.56
CA GLY A 289 9.74 20.71 22.92
C GLY A 289 9.90 20.61 21.39
N LYS A 290 9.90 19.42 20.82
CA LYS A 290 9.94 19.16 19.38
C LYS A 290 9.24 17.87 18.98
N GLY A 291 8.48 17.91 17.90
CA GLY A 291 7.80 16.72 17.37
C GLY A 291 6.70 17.06 16.41
N VAL A 292 6.09 16.02 15.84
CA VAL A 292 5.03 16.14 14.84
C VAL A 292 3.91 15.14 15.09
N ILE A 293 2.66 15.62 15.03
CA ILE A 293 1.49 14.77 14.84
C ILE A 293 1.02 14.92 13.40
N VAL A 294 1.05 13.85 12.65
CA VAL A 294 0.39 13.77 11.35
C VAL A 294 -1.03 13.24 11.59
N TYR A 295 -2.01 14.12 11.49
CA TYR A 295 -3.43 13.78 11.66
C TYR A 295 -4.03 13.45 10.29
N MET A 296 -4.23 12.14 10.08
CA MET A 296 -4.69 11.59 8.82
C MET A 296 -6.22 11.53 8.77
N ASN A 297 -6.82 12.12 7.77
CA ASN A 297 -8.27 12.04 7.53
C ASN A 297 -8.65 10.65 6.97
N GLN A 298 -8.63 9.63 7.84
CA GLN A 298 -8.84 8.22 7.51
C GLN A 298 -9.74 7.57 8.57
N GLU A 299 -10.95 8.12 8.72
CA GLU A 299 -11.95 7.68 9.70
C GLU A 299 -12.26 6.18 9.57
N GLY A 300 -12.43 5.51 10.73
CA GLY A 300 -12.81 4.10 10.76
C GLY A 300 -11.77 3.16 10.13
N ARG A 301 -10.48 3.47 10.19
CA ARG A 301 -9.40 2.77 9.49
C ARG A 301 -9.52 2.82 7.96
N GLY A 302 -10.01 3.95 7.43
CA GLY A 302 -10.16 4.17 5.98
C GLY A 302 -11.56 3.88 5.42
N ILE A 303 -12.45 3.24 6.18
CA ILE A 303 -13.82 2.91 5.70
C ILE A 303 -14.81 4.07 5.78
N GLY A 304 -14.42 5.17 6.41
CA GLY A 304 -15.23 6.36 6.59
C GLY A 304 -16.20 6.29 7.78
N LEU A 305 -16.74 7.46 8.16
CA LEU A 305 -17.58 7.61 9.36
C LEU A 305 -18.85 6.77 9.30
N ILE A 306 -19.57 6.79 8.16
CA ILE A 306 -20.86 6.08 8.05
C ILE A 306 -20.66 4.58 8.23
N ASN A 307 -19.67 3.99 7.57
CA ASN A 307 -19.42 2.55 7.68
C ASN A 307 -18.87 2.17 9.06
N LYS A 308 -18.10 3.06 9.70
CA LYS A 308 -17.72 2.87 11.10
C LYS A 308 -18.94 2.82 12.04
N LEU A 309 -19.94 3.67 11.84
CA LEU A 309 -21.16 3.63 12.63
C LEU A 309 -21.97 2.36 12.37
N LYS A 310 -22.06 1.90 11.13
CA LYS A 310 -22.66 0.58 10.81
C LYS A 310 -21.87 -0.57 11.45
N ALA A 311 -20.52 -0.47 11.50
CA ALA A 311 -19.71 -1.45 12.22
C ALA A 311 -20.03 -1.44 13.74
N TYR A 312 -20.32 -0.28 14.33
CA TYR A 312 -20.77 -0.18 15.72
C TYR A 312 -22.11 -0.89 15.95
N GLU A 313 -23.08 -0.76 15.05
CA GLU A 313 -24.35 -1.50 15.11
C GLU A 313 -24.12 -3.02 15.08
N LEU A 314 -23.18 -3.49 14.22
CA LEU A 314 -22.84 -4.91 14.17
C LEU A 314 -22.09 -5.38 15.43
N GLN A 315 -21.26 -4.53 16.04
CA GLN A 315 -20.60 -4.83 17.31
C GLN A 315 -21.59 -4.91 18.47
N GLU A 316 -22.66 -4.11 18.48
CA GLU A 316 -23.76 -4.22 19.44
C GLU A 316 -24.53 -5.53 19.31
N GLN A 317 -24.46 -6.18 18.15
CA GLN A 317 -24.99 -7.52 17.89
C GLN A 317 -23.99 -8.65 18.23
N GLY A 318 -22.81 -8.32 18.79
CA GLY A 318 -21.83 -9.29 19.28
C GLY A 318 -20.66 -9.58 18.35
N LEU A 319 -20.56 -8.95 17.17
CA LEU A 319 -19.37 -9.08 16.31
C LEU A 319 -18.21 -8.26 16.90
N ASP A 320 -16.97 -8.69 16.64
CA ASP A 320 -15.84 -7.82 16.91
C ASP A 320 -15.56 -6.83 15.75
N THR A 321 -14.57 -5.94 15.93
CA THR A 321 -14.26 -4.90 14.94
C THR A 321 -13.84 -5.47 13.59
N VAL A 322 -13.11 -6.59 13.56
CA VAL A 322 -12.63 -7.23 12.33
C VAL A 322 -13.80 -7.88 11.60
N GLU A 323 -14.59 -8.68 12.33
CA GLU A 323 -15.79 -9.34 11.79
C GLU A 323 -16.81 -8.33 11.26
N ALA A 324 -17.01 -7.21 11.97
CA ALA A 324 -17.93 -6.15 11.54
C ALA A 324 -17.45 -5.49 10.22
N ASN A 325 -16.14 -5.21 10.08
CA ASN A 325 -15.59 -4.65 8.85
C ASN A 325 -15.73 -5.62 7.68
N LEU A 326 -15.37 -6.89 7.87
CA LEU A 326 -15.51 -7.94 6.86
C LEU A 326 -16.96 -8.09 6.38
N LYS A 327 -17.91 -8.08 7.32
CA LYS A 327 -19.35 -8.16 7.00
C LYS A 327 -19.85 -6.96 6.18
N LEU A 328 -19.19 -5.82 6.29
CA LEU A 328 -19.46 -4.62 5.50
C LEU A 328 -18.71 -4.60 4.15
N GLY A 329 -17.90 -5.62 3.86
CA GLY A 329 -17.12 -5.74 2.62
C GLY A 329 -15.82 -4.94 2.62
N PHE A 330 -15.24 -4.66 3.80
CA PHE A 330 -13.95 -3.96 3.94
C PHE A 330 -12.88 -4.88 4.52
N GLY A 331 -11.63 -4.65 4.12
CA GLY A 331 -10.47 -5.29 4.76
C GLY A 331 -10.30 -4.92 6.24
N MET A 332 -9.39 -5.59 6.92
CA MET A 332 -9.11 -5.33 8.34
C MET A 332 -8.53 -3.93 8.58
N ASP A 333 -7.81 -3.38 7.60
CA ASP A 333 -7.14 -2.08 7.69
C ASP A 333 -6.96 -1.45 6.29
N GLU A 334 -7.81 -0.50 5.94
CA GLU A 334 -7.79 0.24 4.67
C GLU A 334 -7.00 1.57 4.76
N ARG A 335 -6.18 1.76 5.80
CA ARG A 335 -5.42 3.00 5.98
C ARG A 335 -4.27 3.10 5.00
N ASP A 336 -4.07 4.33 4.53
CA ASP A 336 -2.93 4.73 3.73
C ASP A 336 -1.82 5.31 4.62
N TYR A 337 -0.71 4.65 4.68
CA TYR A 337 0.47 5.11 5.42
C TYR A 337 1.45 5.90 4.54
N GLY A 338 1.36 5.76 3.23
CA GLY A 338 2.24 6.44 2.27
C GLY A 338 2.09 7.96 2.30
N ILE A 339 0.85 8.46 2.39
CA ILE A 339 0.60 9.90 2.52
C ILE A 339 1.21 10.45 3.82
N GLY A 340 1.05 9.73 4.93
CA GLY A 340 1.67 10.12 6.21
C GLY A 340 3.20 10.19 6.12
N ALA A 341 3.81 9.24 5.44
CA ALA A 341 5.26 9.23 5.20
C ALA A 341 5.70 10.40 4.32
N GLN A 342 4.95 10.73 3.25
CA GLN A 342 5.25 11.87 2.40
C GLN A 342 5.14 13.20 3.14
N ILE A 343 4.15 13.36 4.03
CA ILE A 343 4.04 14.55 4.90
C ILE A 343 5.30 14.68 5.78
N LEU A 344 5.75 13.59 6.41
CA LEU A 344 6.96 13.61 7.22
C LEU A 344 8.20 13.96 6.38
N ARG A 345 8.33 13.37 5.20
CA ARG A 345 9.42 13.69 4.26
C ARG A 345 9.38 15.15 3.79
N PHE A 346 8.20 15.67 3.45
CA PHE A 346 8.01 17.09 3.11
C PHE A 346 8.50 18.02 4.22
N LEU A 347 8.32 17.63 5.48
CA LEU A 347 8.80 18.34 6.66
C LEU A 347 10.31 18.16 6.91
N GLY A 348 11.04 17.44 6.03
CA GLY A 348 12.47 17.16 6.19
C GLY A 348 12.80 16.10 7.24
N ILE A 349 11.84 15.24 7.60
CA ILE A 349 12.01 14.22 8.64
C ILE A 349 12.35 12.89 7.98
N SER A 350 13.49 12.30 8.34
CA SER A 350 13.92 10.98 7.88
C SER A 350 14.06 9.97 9.02
N LYS A 351 14.35 10.45 10.26
CA LYS A 351 14.50 9.62 11.47
C LYS A 351 13.40 9.93 12.47
N ILE A 352 12.72 8.90 12.96
CA ILE A 352 11.58 9.08 13.85
C ILE A 352 11.66 8.22 15.11
N LYS A 353 11.23 8.82 16.24
CA LYS A 353 10.79 8.11 17.43
C LYS A 353 9.27 7.97 17.32
N LEU A 354 8.77 6.77 17.03
CA LEU A 354 7.37 6.58 16.64
C LEU A 354 6.48 6.25 17.85
N LEU A 355 5.49 7.10 18.10
CA LEU A 355 4.44 6.87 19.09
C LEU A 355 3.40 5.90 18.53
N THR A 356 3.54 4.59 18.80
CA THR A 356 2.60 3.57 18.30
C THR A 356 2.69 2.26 19.07
N ASN A 357 1.57 1.53 19.11
CA ASN A 357 1.49 0.14 19.55
C ASN A 357 1.20 -0.81 18.36
N ASN A 358 1.12 -0.28 17.12
CA ASN A 358 0.74 -1.03 15.94
C ASN A 358 1.98 -1.43 15.10
N PRO A 359 2.35 -2.73 15.04
CA PRO A 359 3.51 -3.20 14.27
C PRO A 359 3.36 -2.98 12.77
N ARG A 360 2.14 -3.09 12.20
CA ARG A 360 1.88 -2.85 10.77
C ARG A 360 2.21 -1.41 10.36
N LYS A 361 1.94 -0.44 11.25
CA LYS A 361 2.29 0.97 11.01
C LYS A 361 3.80 1.17 10.89
N ARG A 362 4.59 0.45 11.69
CA ARG A 362 6.05 0.48 11.62
C ARG A 362 6.55 -0.01 10.25
N ALA A 363 6.14 -1.23 9.86
CA ALA A 363 6.55 -1.84 8.60
C ALA A 363 6.20 -0.95 7.41
N ALA A 364 4.99 -0.38 7.39
CA ALA A 364 4.57 0.53 6.34
C ALA A 364 5.48 1.77 6.24
N LEU A 365 5.76 2.48 7.35
CA LEU A 365 6.58 3.69 7.33
C LEU A 365 8.04 3.43 6.91
N ILE A 366 8.62 2.28 7.29
CA ILE A 366 9.94 1.85 6.85
C ILE A 366 9.96 1.67 5.33
N GLY A 367 8.95 1.02 4.74
CA GLY A 367 8.82 0.84 3.30
C GLY A 367 8.80 2.17 2.50
N TYR A 368 8.49 3.29 3.14
CA TYR A 368 8.56 4.63 2.55
C TYR A 368 9.85 5.41 2.92
N GLY A 369 10.90 4.72 3.36
CA GLY A 369 12.22 5.29 3.59
C GLY A 369 12.35 6.13 4.86
N LEU A 370 11.53 5.88 5.87
CA LEU A 370 11.66 6.46 7.19
C LEU A 370 12.41 5.50 8.13
N GLU A 371 13.45 5.99 8.80
CA GLU A 371 14.19 5.24 9.80
C GLU A 371 13.49 5.35 11.16
N ILE A 372 12.98 4.24 11.69
CA ILE A 372 12.40 4.21 13.05
C ILE A 372 13.49 3.85 14.04
N VAL A 373 14.03 4.87 14.71
CA VAL A 373 15.11 4.69 15.70
C VAL A 373 14.59 4.21 17.06
N GLU A 374 13.32 4.50 17.39
CA GLU A 374 12.70 4.12 18.64
C GLU A 374 11.18 3.95 18.46
N ASN A 375 10.61 2.93 19.11
CA ASN A 375 9.17 2.77 19.21
C ASN A 375 8.74 3.08 20.65
N ILE A 376 7.93 4.11 20.79
CA ILE A 376 7.43 4.56 22.10
C ILE A 376 5.97 4.11 22.23
N PRO A 377 5.65 3.23 23.18
CA PRO A 377 4.28 2.79 23.39
C PRO A 377 3.40 3.92 23.93
N ILE A 378 2.13 3.90 23.55
CA ILE A 378 1.13 4.84 24.05
C ILE A 378 -0.11 4.05 24.43
N GLU A 379 -0.18 3.65 25.69
CA GLU A 379 -1.18 2.74 26.22
C GLU A 379 -2.03 3.43 27.30
N PHE A 380 -3.31 3.10 27.31
CA PHE A 380 -4.25 3.52 28.35
C PHE A 380 -4.95 2.29 28.94
N PRO A 381 -5.30 2.32 30.22
CA PRO A 381 -6.09 1.26 30.83
C PRO A 381 -7.41 1.06 30.08
N SER A 382 -7.84 -0.20 29.97
CA SER A 382 -9.17 -0.50 29.45
C SER A 382 -10.28 -0.03 30.38
N ASN A 383 -11.45 0.21 29.82
CA ASN A 383 -12.67 0.49 30.57
C ASN A 383 -13.78 -0.48 30.14
N ALA A 384 -14.91 -0.47 30.84
CA ALA A 384 -16.03 -1.38 30.60
C ALA A 384 -16.59 -1.32 29.17
N HIS A 385 -16.32 -0.23 28.40
CA HIS A 385 -16.85 -0.03 27.06
C HIS A 385 -15.84 -0.35 25.94
N ASN A 386 -14.52 -0.34 26.23
CA ASN A 386 -13.49 -0.57 25.22
C ASN A 386 -12.64 -1.84 25.43
N ASP A 387 -12.87 -2.57 26.52
CA ASP A 387 -12.07 -3.75 26.84
C ASP A 387 -12.09 -4.79 25.70
N PHE A 388 -13.28 -5.10 25.19
CA PHE A 388 -13.43 -6.00 24.04
C PHE A 388 -12.72 -5.49 22.78
N TYR A 389 -12.81 -4.19 22.51
CA TYR A 389 -12.12 -3.56 21.37
C TYR A 389 -10.60 -3.63 21.52
N LEU A 390 -10.05 -3.36 22.70
CA LEU A 390 -8.61 -3.43 22.94
C LEU A 390 -8.08 -4.87 22.90
N LYS A 391 -8.85 -5.85 23.40
CA LYS A 391 -8.55 -7.27 23.23
C LYS A 391 -8.51 -7.68 21.76
N THR A 392 -9.48 -7.26 20.95
CA THR A 392 -9.47 -7.48 19.50
C THR A 392 -8.23 -6.88 18.83
N LYS A 393 -7.82 -5.66 19.23
CA LYS A 393 -6.58 -5.05 18.74
C LYS A 393 -5.35 -5.90 19.05
N ARG A 394 -5.24 -6.42 20.26
CA ARG A 394 -4.13 -7.30 20.66
C ARG A 394 -4.16 -8.63 19.93
N ASP A 395 -5.30 -9.34 20.01
CA ASP A 395 -5.40 -10.75 19.65
C ASP A 395 -5.52 -10.98 18.12
N LYS A 396 -6.27 -10.10 17.42
CA LYS A 396 -6.50 -10.23 15.96
C LYS A 396 -5.64 -9.28 15.10
N LEU A 397 -5.22 -8.12 15.66
CA LEU A 397 -4.45 -7.13 14.90
C LEU A 397 -2.98 -7.00 15.34
N GLY A 398 -2.54 -7.82 16.31
CA GLY A 398 -1.16 -7.92 16.72
C GLY A 398 -0.61 -6.67 17.44
N HIS A 399 -1.47 -5.81 18.00
CA HIS A 399 -1.02 -4.65 18.75
C HIS A 399 -0.29 -5.04 20.04
N PHE A 400 0.80 -4.35 20.33
CA PHE A 400 1.51 -4.48 21.62
C PHE A 400 0.73 -3.71 22.68
N LEU A 401 -0.08 -4.42 23.48
CA LEU A 401 -0.86 -3.88 24.59
C LEU A 401 -0.64 -4.73 25.83
N HIS A 402 -0.04 -4.15 26.88
CA HIS A 402 0.34 -4.84 28.10
C HIS A 402 -0.60 -4.54 29.29
N ASN A 403 -1.28 -3.40 29.27
CA ASN A 403 -2.10 -2.87 30.37
C ASN A 403 -3.60 -3.10 30.19
N LEU A 404 -4.01 -4.25 29.63
CA LEU A 404 -5.42 -4.64 29.58
C LEU A 404 -5.82 -5.18 30.96
N GLY A 405 -6.88 -4.62 31.56
CA GLY A 405 -7.44 -5.11 32.82
C GLY A 405 -7.82 -6.60 32.74
N HIS A 406 -7.68 -7.29 33.83
CA HIS A 406 -8.07 -8.69 34.04
C HIS A 406 -9.59 -8.86 34.02
#